data_80923fba23ac6f02b8b56589c5d22af2
#
_entry.id   80923fba23ac6f02b8b56589c5d22af2
#
_cell.length_a   1.000
_cell.length_b   1.000
_cell.length_c   1.000
_cell.angle_alpha   90.00
_cell.angle_beta   90.00
_cell.angle_gamma   90.00
#
_symmetry.space_group_name_H-M   'P 1'
#
loop_
_entity.id
_entity.type
_entity.pdbx_description
1 polymer ?
#
loop_
_entity_poly.entity_id
_entity_poly.type
_entity_poly.pdbx_seq_one_letter_code
_entity_poly.pdbx_strand_id
1 'polypeptide(L)'
;MPLRDEWSDLARKLDWSFSYADERQVFPEALSGTPWLEAHEWRDWDEPFRSTFAEYVATQQRKEVSFQAIAEAVGRVEDLSQLDPGWLSVVKLHMATLPLAEFSAVIGNLRAARFGRDSAWRMTSLLGALDELRHTQLPLRAMHDLVRWDQQFEWTHRLFHSSDWVAVAGRHLVDELLLGSDAIEFAIGTHFVFETGFTNLQFIGLTAMAKQAGDRLFEQMLQSIQTDEARHAQIGHPVLKKLVDRDPVRAQRLVDKWFWRSFRFFAVVTGFAMDYLTPLHARRASFKEFVEEWVVDQFQSSLDELGLKRPRYWQAFLDALPIYHHMLYASAYTYRATTWFDFALPGPAEQAWLAEKYPQTWPQLAPVWHNITERWRAAGAGVEWYTHGTTPVSFCNLCQLVLCGGTPSQNSAVFVDKPGRRYVFCSEPCRELFEAEPERYAQHLGVVERILKGEAPANLLELLRYFGLSEASWGRDAHAGEYDFLRPEGSR
;
A
#
# COMPACT_ATOMS: atom_id res chain seq x y z
N MET A 1 -25.73 24.16 7.62
CA MET A 1 -24.73 23.39 8.36
C MET A 1 -23.67 22.95 7.38
N PRO A 2 -22.52 23.60 7.39
CA PRO A 2 -21.51 23.36 6.36
C PRO A 2 -21.00 21.89 6.32
N LEU A 3 -20.82 21.25 7.48
CA LEU A 3 -20.27 19.89 7.58
C LEU A 3 -21.12 18.81 6.88
N ARG A 4 -22.44 18.95 6.82
CA ARG A 4 -23.31 17.95 6.17
C ARG A 4 -23.18 18.02 4.64
N ASP A 5 -23.11 19.23 4.12
CA ASP A 5 -23.00 19.46 2.67
C ASP A 5 -21.61 19.07 2.19
N GLU A 6 -20.55 19.44 2.93
CA GLU A 6 -19.19 19.00 2.67
C GLU A 6 -19.06 17.48 2.70
N TRP A 7 -19.66 16.82 3.69
CA TRP A 7 -19.67 15.35 3.75
C TRP A 7 -20.34 14.73 2.52
N SER A 8 -21.48 15.27 2.11
CA SER A 8 -22.17 14.78 0.93
C SER A 8 -21.35 14.97 -0.35
N ASP A 9 -20.60 16.06 -0.44
CA ASP A 9 -19.69 16.31 -1.58
C ASP A 9 -18.49 15.39 -1.58
N LEU A 10 -17.90 15.15 -0.42
CA LEU A 10 -16.79 14.19 -0.29
C LEU A 10 -17.25 12.75 -0.58
N ALA A 11 -18.41 12.36 -0.06
CA ALA A 11 -18.97 11.03 -0.28
C ALA A 11 -19.27 10.75 -1.76
N ARG A 12 -19.67 11.75 -2.53
CA ARG A 12 -19.87 11.61 -3.99
C ARG A 12 -18.59 11.35 -4.77
N LYS A 13 -17.43 11.62 -4.19
CA LYS A 13 -16.12 11.30 -4.79
C LYS A 13 -15.70 9.85 -4.55
N LEU A 14 -16.36 9.13 -3.65
CA LEU A 14 -16.13 7.71 -3.40
C LEU A 14 -16.85 6.89 -4.47
N ASP A 15 -16.12 6.59 -5.54
CA ASP A 15 -16.59 5.73 -6.61
C ASP A 15 -15.87 4.38 -6.51
N TRP A 16 -16.47 3.46 -5.75
CA TRP A 16 -15.97 2.10 -5.61
C TRP A 16 -16.72 1.15 -6.54
N SER A 17 -15.98 0.48 -7.38
CA SER A 17 -16.47 -0.69 -8.12
C SER A 17 -15.58 -1.89 -7.81
N PHE A 18 -16.18 -3.04 -7.59
CA PHE A 18 -15.44 -4.29 -7.44
C PHE A 18 -14.74 -4.61 -8.76
N SER A 19 -13.40 -4.53 -8.76
CA SER A 19 -12.62 -4.70 -9.99
C SER A 19 -12.17 -6.14 -10.24
N TYR A 20 -12.07 -6.93 -9.17
CA TYR A 20 -11.50 -8.28 -9.22
C TYR A 20 -12.41 -9.37 -8.64
N ALA A 21 -13.46 -8.98 -7.95
CA ALA A 21 -14.42 -9.89 -7.39
C ALA A 21 -15.84 -9.54 -7.85
N ASP A 22 -16.59 -10.49 -8.32
CA ASP A 22 -18.03 -10.35 -8.49
C ASP A 22 -18.66 -10.09 -7.12
N GLU A 23 -19.64 -9.19 -7.04
CA GLU A 23 -20.37 -8.90 -5.80
C GLU A 23 -20.91 -10.17 -5.14
N ARG A 24 -21.31 -11.16 -5.94
CA ARG A 24 -21.73 -12.49 -5.46
C ARG A 24 -20.59 -13.29 -4.82
N GLN A 25 -19.36 -13.05 -5.23
CA GLN A 25 -18.18 -13.67 -4.61
C GLN A 25 -17.79 -12.97 -3.33
N VAL A 26 -18.03 -11.65 -3.22
CA VAL A 26 -17.77 -10.87 -2.01
C VAL A 26 -18.72 -11.26 -0.87
N PHE A 27 -19.95 -11.63 -1.19
CA PHE A 27 -20.98 -12.02 -0.22
C PHE A 27 -21.55 -13.43 -0.50
N PRO A 28 -20.74 -14.46 -0.76
CA PRO A 28 -21.28 -15.78 -0.95
C PRO A 28 -21.88 -16.30 0.36
N GLU A 29 -22.95 -17.05 0.26
CA GLU A 29 -23.57 -17.71 1.42
C GLU A 29 -22.56 -18.62 2.15
N ALA A 30 -21.62 -19.20 1.40
CA ALA A 30 -20.54 -20.03 1.97
C ALA A 30 -19.58 -19.23 2.88
N LEU A 31 -19.44 -17.90 2.73
CA LEU A 31 -18.72 -17.03 3.66
C LEU A 31 -19.57 -16.62 4.85
N SER A 32 -20.84 -16.98 4.88
CA SER A 32 -21.77 -16.65 5.95
C SER A 32 -21.40 -17.25 7.29
N GLY A 33 -20.40 -18.11 7.35
CA GLY A 33 -19.91 -18.65 8.58
C GLY A 33 -18.56 -19.29 8.41
N THR A 34 -17.90 -19.49 9.51
CA THR A 34 -16.80 -20.40 9.65
C THR A 34 -17.39 -21.72 10.15
N PRO A 35 -17.95 -22.57 9.27
CA PRO A 35 -18.76 -23.73 9.68
C PRO A 35 -17.96 -24.75 10.49
N TRP A 36 -16.64 -24.69 10.44
CA TRP A 36 -15.71 -25.54 11.17
C TRP A 36 -15.42 -25.06 12.61
N LEU A 37 -15.97 -23.88 13.02
CA LEU A 37 -15.93 -23.39 14.39
C LEU A 37 -17.37 -23.17 14.90
N GLU A 38 -17.76 -23.97 15.87
CA GLU A 38 -19.07 -23.83 16.48
C GLU A 38 -19.15 -22.58 17.37
N ALA A 39 -20.34 -21.99 17.48
CA ALA A 39 -20.53 -20.76 18.24
C ALA A 39 -20.05 -20.85 19.70
N HIS A 40 -20.17 -22.05 20.34
CA HIS A 40 -19.72 -22.23 21.71
C HIS A 40 -18.20 -22.18 21.90
N GLU A 41 -17.40 -22.42 20.82
CA GLU A 41 -15.95 -22.38 20.89
C GLU A 41 -15.42 -20.93 20.96
N TRP A 42 -16.28 -19.94 20.69
CA TRP A 42 -15.96 -18.51 20.77
C TRP A 42 -16.39 -17.85 22.09
N ARG A 43 -17.09 -18.53 22.97
CA ARG A 43 -17.62 -17.95 24.20
C ARG A 43 -16.58 -17.41 25.18
N ASP A 44 -15.35 -17.94 25.10
CA ASP A 44 -14.23 -17.49 25.91
C ASP A 44 -13.39 -16.41 25.21
N TRP A 45 -14.00 -15.69 24.29
CA TRP A 45 -13.39 -14.51 23.67
C TRP A 45 -13.12 -13.47 24.76
N ASP A 46 -11.85 -13.20 24.99
CA ASP A 46 -11.44 -12.10 25.85
C ASP A 46 -11.25 -10.85 25.01
N GLU A 47 -12.24 -9.97 25.06
CA GLU A 47 -12.17 -8.68 24.37
C GLU A 47 -11.40 -7.69 25.26
N PRO A 48 -10.16 -7.33 24.90
CA PRO A 48 -9.38 -6.41 25.71
C PRO A 48 -9.93 -4.99 25.68
N PHE A 49 -10.66 -4.63 24.64
CA PHE A 49 -11.26 -3.31 24.50
C PHE A 49 -12.77 -3.35 24.83
N ARG A 50 -13.13 -2.76 25.96
CA ARG A 50 -14.53 -2.66 26.39
C ARG A 50 -14.95 -1.20 26.36
N SER A 51 -15.81 -0.84 25.41
CA SER A 51 -16.40 0.48 25.32
C SER A 51 -17.88 0.35 25.00
N THR A 52 -18.69 1.16 25.65
CA THR A 52 -20.06 1.32 25.21
C THR A 52 -20.11 2.13 23.91
N PHE A 53 -21.17 1.95 23.12
CA PHE A 53 -21.36 2.75 21.91
C PHE A 53 -21.35 4.26 22.20
N ALA A 54 -21.93 4.67 23.32
CA ALA A 54 -21.95 6.08 23.73
C ALA A 54 -20.54 6.63 24.03
N GLU A 55 -19.68 5.84 24.69
CA GLU A 55 -18.28 6.19 24.94
C GLU A 55 -17.48 6.25 23.64
N TYR A 56 -17.70 5.30 22.75
CA TYR A 56 -17.10 5.29 21.43
C TYR A 56 -17.44 6.59 20.67
N VAL A 57 -18.72 6.91 20.54
CA VAL A 57 -19.18 8.14 19.84
C VAL A 57 -18.60 9.41 20.48
N ALA A 58 -18.62 9.50 21.82
CA ALA A 58 -18.06 10.66 22.53
C ALA A 58 -16.52 10.79 22.30
N THR A 59 -15.83 9.67 22.20
CA THR A 59 -14.38 9.67 21.92
C THR A 59 -14.11 10.11 20.49
N GLN A 60 -14.80 9.56 19.52
CA GLN A 60 -14.65 9.95 18.12
C GLN A 60 -15.03 11.42 17.88
N GLN A 61 -16.10 11.88 18.52
CA GLN A 61 -16.47 13.30 18.46
C GLN A 61 -15.34 14.22 18.94
N ARG A 62 -14.67 13.88 20.06
CA ARG A 62 -13.54 14.67 20.56
C ARG A 62 -12.37 14.68 19.57
N LYS A 63 -12.06 13.54 18.95
CA LYS A 63 -11.01 13.43 17.92
C LYS A 63 -11.35 14.31 16.71
N GLU A 64 -12.59 14.24 16.22
CA GLU A 64 -13.03 15.05 15.08
C GLU A 64 -12.95 16.55 15.37
N VAL A 65 -13.45 17.00 16.51
CA VAL A 65 -13.37 18.42 16.91
C VAL A 65 -11.91 18.87 16.97
N SER A 66 -11.02 18.05 17.55
CA SER A 66 -9.59 18.36 17.62
C SER A 66 -8.96 18.43 16.22
N PHE A 67 -9.20 17.42 15.39
CA PHE A 67 -8.67 17.39 14.02
C PHE A 67 -9.14 18.58 13.19
N GLN A 68 -10.44 18.87 13.20
CA GLN A 68 -11.01 19.99 12.43
C GLN A 68 -10.44 21.34 12.89
N ALA A 69 -10.29 21.54 14.20
CA ALA A 69 -9.68 22.77 14.71
C ALA A 69 -8.23 22.95 14.25
N ILE A 70 -7.46 21.88 14.22
CA ILE A 70 -6.07 21.89 13.73
C ILE A 70 -6.05 22.12 12.21
N ALA A 71 -6.86 21.40 11.45
CA ALA A 71 -6.95 21.55 10.00
C ALA A 71 -7.33 22.98 9.60
N GLU A 72 -8.29 23.59 10.30
CA GLU A 72 -8.66 25.00 10.07
C GLU A 72 -7.52 25.97 10.41
N ALA A 73 -6.80 25.74 11.52
CA ALA A 73 -5.69 26.59 11.91
C ALA A 73 -4.53 26.49 10.90
N VAL A 74 -4.14 25.27 10.52
CA VAL A 74 -3.13 24.99 9.49
C VAL A 74 -3.54 25.63 8.16
N GLY A 75 -4.77 25.41 7.73
CA GLY A 75 -5.27 25.98 6.49
C GLY A 75 -5.28 27.51 6.40
N ARG A 76 -5.18 28.21 7.53
CA ARG A 76 -5.08 29.68 7.57
C ARG A 76 -3.63 30.19 7.58
N VAL A 77 -2.69 29.40 8.06
CA VAL A 77 -1.33 29.86 8.39
C VAL A 77 -0.29 29.24 7.47
N GLU A 78 -0.45 28.01 7.06
CA GLU A 78 0.55 27.29 6.28
C GLU A 78 0.32 27.48 4.77
N ASP A 79 1.40 27.78 4.08
CA ASP A 79 1.49 27.76 2.63
C ASP A 79 2.08 26.40 2.21
N LEU A 80 1.21 25.45 1.88
CA LEU A 80 1.63 24.11 1.50
C LEU A 80 2.39 24.06 0.17
N SER A 81 2.37 25.16 -0.62
CA SER A 81 3.22 25.29 -1.81
C SER A 81 4.71 25.39 -1.49
N GLN A 82 5.05 25.62 -0.23
CA GLN A 82 6.44 25.67 0.25
C GLN A 82 6.97 24.31 0.69
N LEU A 83 6.13 23.28 0.72
CA LEU A 83 6.58 21.93 1.02
C LEU A 83 7.49 21.40 -0.10
N ASP A 84 8.43 20.56 0.29
CA ASP A 84 9.32 19.88 -0.66
C ASP A 84 8.48 19.04 -1.67
N PRO A 85 8.76 19.11 -2.98
CA PRO A 85 8.01 18.37 -4.00
C PRO A 85 8.04 16.85 -3.79
N GLY A 86 9.15 16.30 -3.29
CA GLY A 86 9.25 14.89 -2.94
C GLY A 86 8.29 14.55 -1.80
N TRP A 87 8.23 15.40 -0.77
CA TRP A 87 7.27 15.23 0.31
C TRP A 87 5.81 15.31 -0.17
N LEU A 88 5.50 16.24 -1.05
CA LEU A 88 4.17 16.30 -1.67
C LEU A 88 3.84 15.00 -2.42
N SER A 89 4.83 14.35 -3.03
CA SER A 89 4.67 13.05 -3.66
C SER A 89 4.37 11.93 -2.63
N VAL A 90 4.97 11.99 -1.43
CA VAL A 90 4.56 11.10 -0.31
C VAL A 90 3.09 11.29 0.02
N VAL A 91 2.66 12.54 0.17
CA VAL A 91 1.26 12.86 0.48
C VAL A 91 0.34 12.36 -0.63
N LYS A 92 0.64 12.63 -1.90
CA LYS A 92 -0.16 12.17 -3.05
C LYS A 92 -0.25 10.65 -3.13
N LEU A 93 0.84 9.93 -2.91
CA LEU A 93 0.86 8.46 -2.90
C LEU A 93 -0.12 7.90 -1.86
N HIS A 94 -0.12 8.47 -0.66
CA HIS A 94 -1.02 8.05 0.42
C HIS A 94 -2.47 8.48 0.14
N MET A 95 -2.70 9.70 -0.33
CA MET A 95 -4.04 10.16 -0.71
C MET A 95 -4.64 9.37 -1.89
N ALA A 96 -3.79 8.77 -2.73
CA ALA A 96 -4.24 7.89 -3.80
C ALA A 96 -4.69 6.51 -3.31
N THR A 97 -4.16 6.04 -2.19
CA THR A 97 -4.39 4.67 -1.72
C THR A 97 -5.31 4.60 -0.50
N LEU A 98 -5.11 5.46 0.49
CA LEU A 98 -5.83 5.40 1.77
C LEU A 98 -7.36 5.45 1.61
N PRO A 99 -7.99 6.45 0.95
CA PRO A 99 -9.45 6.61 1.03
C PRO A 99 -10.22 5.37 0.62
N LEU A 100 -9.79 4.70 -0.42
CA LEU A 100 -10.51 3.54 -0.96
C LEU A 100 -10.05 2.22 -0.35
N ALA A 101 -8.81 2.13 0.11
CA ALA A 101 -8.37 0.99 0.93
C ALA A 101 -9.14 0.94 2.25
N GLU A 102 -9.23 2.06 2.95
CA GLU A 102 -10.01 2.20 4.18
C GLU A 102 -11.51 1.94 3.95
N PHE A 103 -12.06 2.46 2.84
CA PHE A 103 -13.46 2.17 2.49
C PHE A 103 -13.71 0.68 2.23
N SER A 104 -12.75 -0.03 1.69
CA SER A 104 -12.83 -1.49 1.55
C SER A 104 -12.80 -2.18 2.91
N ALA A 105 -12.02 -1.65 3.86
CA ALA A 105 -11.98 -2.14 5.22
C ALA A 105 -13.31 -1.92 5.95
N VAL A 106 -14.08 -0.85 5.64
CA VAL A 106 -15.49 -0.71 6.08
C VAL A 106 -16.28 -1.96 5.69
N ILE A 107 -16.21 -2.35 4.40
CA ILE A 107 -16.96 -3.50 3.89
C ILE A 107 -16.48 -4.80 4.56
N GLY A 108 -15.17 -4.99 4.70
CA GLY A 108 -14.59 -6.16 5.37
C GLY A 108 -15.04 -6.27 6.83
N ASN A 109 -15.02 -5.18 7.57
CA ASN A 109 -15.46 -5.11 8.96
C ASN A 109 -16.97 -5.34 9.10
N LEU A 110 -17.81 -4.81 8.20
CA LEU A 110 -19.25 -5.10 8.18
C LEU A 110 -19.54 -6.57 7.90
N ARG A 111 -18.73 -7.23 7.05
CA ARG A 111 -18.83 -8.68 6.85
C ARG A 111 -18.46 -9.45 8.13
N ALA A 112 -17.39 -9.07 8.79
CA ALA A 112 -16.99 -9.66 10.05
C ALA A 112 -18.06 -9.42 11.15
N ALA A 113 -18.66 -8.23 11.20
CA ALA A 113 -19.78 -7.94 12.09
C ALA A 113 -21.00 -8.81 11.81
N ARG A 114 -21.27 -9.17 10.56
CA ARG A 114 -22.36 -10.07 10.18
C ARG A 114 -22.06 -11.53 10.47
N PHE A 115 -20.87 -12.00 10.18
CA PHE A 115 -20.52 -13.42 10.13
C PHE A 115 -19.61 -13.90 11.28
N GLY A 116 -19.06 -12.98 12.07
CA GLY A 116 -18.32 -13.30 13.28
C GLY A 116 -19.14 -14.19 14.22
N ARG A 117 -18.47 -15.14 14.89
CA ARG A 117 -19.14 -16.18 15.69
C ARG A 117 -19.49 -15.74 17.11
N ASP A 118 -18.81 -14.72 17.61
CA ASP A 118 -19.05 -14.17 18.94
C ASP A 118 -19.65 -12.76 18.85
N SER A 119 -20.48 -12.41 19.84
CA SER A 119 -21.15 -11.10 19.89
C SER A 119 -20.17 -9.94 20.11
N ALA A 120 -19.10 -10.16 20.89
CA ALA A 120 -18.06 -9.17 21.10
C ALA A 120 -17.28 -8.93 19.83
N TRP A 121 -16.82 -10.00 19.13
CA TRP A 121 -16.19 -9.88 17.84
C TRP A 121 -17.04 -9.11 16.83
N ARG A 122 -18.32 -9.45 16.74
CA ARG A 122 -19.25 -8.76 15.83
C ARG A 122 -19.40 -7.28 16.16
N MET A 123 -19.51 -6.96 17.46
CA MET A 123 -19.64 -5.55 17.90
C MET A 123 -18.34 -4.78 17.66
N THR A 124 -17.18 -5.35 17.96
CA THR A 124 -15.88 -4.71 17.74
C THR A 124 -15.64 -4.46 16.26
N SER A 125 -16.02 -5.42 15.39
CA SER A 125 -15.96 -5.23 13.94
C SER A 125 -16.92 -4.15 13.45
N LEU A 126 -18.10 -3.98 14.07
CA LEU A 126 -18.99 -2.87 13.74
C LEU A 126 -18.38 -1.52 14.10
N LEU A 127 -17.74 -1.41 15.27
CA LEU A 127 -17.01 -0.19 15.64
C LEU A 127 -15.82 0.05 14.72
N GLY A 128 -15.08 -1.02 14.34
CA GLY A 128 -14.02 -0.95 13.34
C GLY A 128 -14.53 -0.40 12.00
N ALA A 129 -15.69 -0.86 11.52
CA ALA A 129 -16.27 -0.31 10.29
C ALA A 129 -16.55 1.20 10.37
N LEU A 130 -16.93 1.71 11.54
CA LEU A 130 -17.11 3.16 11.74
C LEU A 130 -15.77 3.90 11.81
N ASP A 131 -14.73 3.28 12.38
CA ASP A 131 -13.38 3.84 12.35
C ASP A 131 -12.87 3.95 10.91
N GLU A 132 -12.98 2.89 10.12
CA GLU A 132 -12.55 2.88 8.72
C GLU A 132 -13.31 3.90 7.86
N LEU A 133 -14.59 4.08 8.13
CA LEU A 133 -15.36 5.13 7.47
C LEU A 133 -14.79 6.52 7.79
N ARG A 134 -14.38 6.73 9.03
CA ARG A 134 -13.71 7.95 9.45
C ARG A 134 -12.33 8.08 8.79
N HIS A 135 -11.55 7.00 8.73
CA HIS A 135 -10.25 6.96 8.04
C HIS A 135 -10.37 7.27 6.55
N THR A 136 -11.47 6.87 5.92
CA THR A 136 -11.81 7.27 4.55
C THR A 136 -12.08 8.77 4.44
N GLN A 137 -12.80 9.36 5.39
CA GLN A 137 -13.18 10.77 5.36
C GLN A 137 -12.00 11.73 5.58
N LEU A 138 -11.07 11.38 6.46
CA LEU A 138 -9.95 12.24 6.81
C LEU A 138 -9.06 12.61 5.61
N PRO A 139 -8.55 11.66 4.80
CA PRO A 139 -7.78 12.00 3.61
C PRO A 139 -8.61 12.70 2.53
N LEU A 140 -9.89 12.37 2.37
CA LEU A 140 -10.77 13.10 1.43
C LEU A 140 -10.92 14.55 1.84
N ARG A 141 -11.06 14.81 3.14
CA ARG A 141 -11.11 16.18 3.67
C ARG A 141 -9.80 16.91 3.45
N ALA A 142 -8.68 16.26 3.76
CA ALA A 142 -7.35 16.85 3.53
C ALA A 142 -7.14 17.18 2.06
N MET A 143 -7.49 16.29 1.13
CA MET A 143 -7.40 16.57 -0.31
C MET A 143 -8.26 17.74 -0.74
N HIS A 144 -9.47 17.86 -0.20
CA HIS A 144 -10.34 19.01 -0.48
C HIS A 144 -9.67 20.33 -0.11
N ASP A 145 -8.97 20.38 1.01
CA ASP A 145 -8.24 21.56 1.43
C ASP A 145 -6.96 21.80 0.59
N LEU A 146 -6.31 20.72 0.14
CA LEU A 146 -5.09 20.76 -0.67
C LEU A 146 -5.30 21.18 -2.13
N VAL A 147 -6.50 20.99 -2.69
CA VAL A 147 -6.83 21.36 -4.08
C VAL A 147 -6.50 22.81 -4.41
N ARG A 148 -6.62 23.73 -3.45
CA ARG A 148 -6.27 25.15 -3.65
C ARG A 148 -4.78 25.38 -3.94
N TRP A 149 -3.93 24.46 -3.53
CA TRP A 149 -2.47 24.50 -3.72
C TRP A 149 -2.03 23.69 -4.94
N ASP A 150 -2.66 22.51 -5.11
CA ASP A 150 -2.40 21.61 -6.23
C ASP A 150 -3.71 20.94 -6.69
N GLN A 151 -4.17 21.31 -7.87
CA GLN A 151 -5.42 20.79 -8.44
C GLN A 151 -5.41 19.27 -8.67
N GLN A 152 -4.26 18.61 -8.67
CA GLN A 152 -4.20 17.17 -8.78
C GLN A 152 -4.90 16.46 -7.62
N PHE A 153 -4.97 17.06 -6.45
CA PHE A 153 -5.68 16.51 -5.31
C PHE A 153 -7.20 16.36 -5.53
N GLU A 154 -7.80 17.07 -6.49
CA GLU A 154 -9.21 16.90 -6.84
C GLU A 154 -9.54 15.46 -7.27
N TRP A 155 -8.58 14.77 -7.90
CA TRP A 155 -8.80 13.46 -8.48
C TRP A 155 -7.76 12.39 -8.07
N THR A 156 -6.86 12.71 -7.16
CA THR A 156 -5.80 11.78 -6.72
C THR A 156 -6.38 10.46 -6.19
N HIS A 157 -7.47 10.47 -5.43
CA HIS A 157 -8.14 9.26 -4.95
C HIS A 157 -8.66 8.34 -6.08
N ARG A 158 -8.94 8.88 -7.28
CA ARG A 158 -9.41 8.10 -8.43
C ARG A 158 -8.33 7.23 -9.05
N LEU A 159 -7.08 7.46 -8.66
CA LEU A 159 -5.98 6.60 -9.06
C LEU A 159 -6.24 5.13 -8.73
N PHE A 160 -6.83 4.88 -7.57
CA PHE A 160 -7.12 3.53 -7.13
C PHE A 160 -7.97 2.74 -8.15
N HIS A 161 -8.78 3.42 -8.95
CA HIS A 161 -9.58 2.83 -10.02
C HIS A 161 -8.90 2.83 -11.39
N SER A 162 -7.73 3.42 -11.50
CA SER A 162 -7.03 3.49 -12.78
C SER A 162 -6.43 2.14 -13.20
N SER A 163 -5.96 2.06 -14.44
CA SER A 163 -5.21 0.92 -14.94
C SER A 163 -3.71 1.04 -14.68
N ASP A 164 -3.28 1.99 -13.88
CA ASP A 164 -1.91 2.09 -13.40
C ASP A 164 -1.50 0.81 -12.67
N TRP A 165 -0.30 0.29 -12.96
CA TRP A 165 0.10 -1.01 -12.42
C TRP A 165 0.31 -1.01 -10.90
N VAL A 166 0.71 0.12 -10.30
CA VAL A 166 0.81 0.25 -8.84
C VAL A 166 -0.59 0.19 -8.23
N ALA A 167 -1.53 0.91 -8.82
CA ALA A 167 -2.94 0.89 -8.41
C ALA A 167 -3.57 -0.50 -8.58
N VAL A 168 -3.30 -1.17 -9.70
CA VAL A 168 -3.76 -2.54 -9.96
C VAL A 168 -3.24 -3.50 -8.89
N ALA A 169 -1.96 -3.42 -8.54
CA ALA A 169 -1.37 -4.25 -7.50
C ALA A 169 -1.98 -3.97 -6.12
N GLY A 170 -2.19 -2.69 -5.78
CA GLY A 170 -2.85 -2.28 -4.54
C GLY A 170 -4.28 -2.79 -4.43
N ARG A 171 -5.10 -2.56 -5.47
CA ARG A 171 -6.48 -3.08 -5.53
C ARG A 171 -6.53 -4.60 -5.40
N HIS A 172 -5.65 -5.28 -6.11
CA HIS A 172 -5.61 -6.73 -6.06
C HIS A 172 -5.35 -7.26 -4.65
N LEU A 173 -4.42 -6.65 -3.91
CA LEU A 173 -4.19 -6.99 -2.51
C LEU A 173 -5.41 -6.69 -1.65
N VAL A 174 -5.99 -5.51 -1.81
CA VAL A 174 -7.16 -5.05 -1.03
C VAL A 174 -8.37 -5.93 -1.30
N ASP A 175 -8.69 -6.20 -2.56
CA ASP A 175 -9.81 -7.07 -2.93
C ASP A 175 -9.62 -8.48 -2.36
N GLU A 176 -8.40 -9.03 -2.43
CA GLU A 176 -8.10 -10.35 -1.89
C GLU A 176 -8.21 -10.37 -0.36
N LEU A 177 -7.63 -9.40 0.31
CA LEU A 177 -7.55 -9.34 1.77
C LEU A 177 -8.90 -9.00 2.39
N LEU A 178 -9.53 -7.95 1.92
CA LEU A 178 -10.69 -7.35 2.57
C LEU A 178 -12.02 -7.94 2.07
N LEU A 179 -12.10 -8.29 0.79
CA LEU A 179 -13.36 -8.65 0.16
C LEU A 179 -13.45 -10.12 -0.23
N GLY A 180 -12.36 -10.75 -0.62
CA GLY A 180 -12.32 -12.12 -1.12
C GLY A 180 -12.10 -13.20 -0.06
N SER A 181 -11.70 -12.86 1.17
CA SER A 181 -11.40 -13.79 2.25
C SER A 181 -12.63 -14.13 3.12
N ASP A 182 -12.58 -15.20 3.90
CA ASP A 182 -13.57 -15.45 4.95
C ASP A 182 -13.33 -14.55 6.19
N ALA A 183 -14.28 -14.53 7.13
CA ALA A 183 -14.21 -13.64 8.29
C ALA A 183 -12.98 -13.88 9.17
N ILE A 184 -12.50 -15.11 9.27
CA ILE A 184 -11.29 -15.45 10.05
C ILE A 184 -10.04 -15.03 9.28
N GLU A 185 -9.95 -15.38 8.01
CA GLU A 185 -8.84 -14.96 7.17
C GLU A 185 -8.77 -13.44 7.09
N PHE A 186 -9.91 -12.76 6.96
CA PHE A 186 -9.99 -11.30 7.02
C PHE A 186 -9.40 -10.75 8.33
N ALA A 187 -9.87 -11.23 9.48
CA ALA A 187 -9.39 -10.73 10.77
C ALA A 187 -7.88 -10.96 10.99
N ILE A 188 -7.38 -12.13 10.59
CA ILE A 188 -5.96 -12.45 10.71
C ILE A 188 -5.14 -11.66 9.69
N GLY A 189 -5.53 -11.68 8.42
CA GLY A 189 -4.79 -11.04 7.35
C GLY A 189 -4.78 -9.53 7.48
N THR A 190 -5.92 -8.91 7.77
CA THR A 190 -6.07 -7.46 7.90
C THR A 190 -5.57 -7.00 9.26
N HIS A 191 -6.27 -7.35 10.34
CA HIS A 191 -6.03 -6.72 11.63
C HIS A 191 -4.77 -7.23 12.36
N PHE A 192 -4.40 -8.51 12.19
CA PHE A 192 -3.19 -9.02 12.83
C PHE A 192 -1.94 -8.80 11.96
N VAL A 193 -1.97 -9.21 10.69
CA VAL A 193 -0.76 -9.17 9.86
C VAL A 193 -0.56 -7.80 9.21
N PHE A 194 -1.54 -7.30 8.47
CA PHE A 194 -1.37 -6.08 7.69
C PHE A 194 -1.35 -4.83 8.57
N GLU A 195 -2.37 -4.61 9.39
CA GLU A 195 -2.46 -3.42 10.23
C GLU A 195 -1.44 -3.46 11.37
N THR A 196 -1.48 -4.47 12.23
CA THR A 196 -0.59 -4.55 13.39
C THR A 196 0.86 -4.78 12.99
N GLY A 197 1.10 -5.61 11.97
CA GLY A 197 2.46 -5.97 11.57
C GLY A 197 3.15 -4.92 10.69
N PHE A 198 2.40 -4.09 9.97
CA PHE A 198 2.99 -3.18 8.97
C PHE A 198 2.42 -1.75 9.05
N THR A 199 1.11 -1.53 8.85
CA THR A 199 0.60 -0.16 8.63
C THR A 199 0.57 0.69 9.88
N ASN A 200 0.32 0.14 11.06
CA ASN A 200 0.41 0.91 12.30
C ASN A 200 1.80 1.49 12.52
N LEU A 201 2.82 0.72 12.22
CA LEU A 201 4.20 1.16 12.31
C LEU A 201 4.53 2.17 11.22
N GLN A 202 3.99 1.99 10.01
CA GLN A 202 4.10 2.97 8.93
C GLN A 202 3.55 4.34 9.36
N PHE A 203 2.38 4.38 9.98
CA PHE A 203 1.79 5.64 10.44
C PHE A 203 2.68 6.35 11.47
N ILE A 204 3.33 5.61 12.37
CA ILE A 204 4.30 6.19 13.32
C ILE A 204 5.49 6.80 12.57
N GLY A 205 6.08 6.05 11.65
CA GLY A 205 7.22 6.49 10.84
C GLY A 205 6.89 7.71 9.98
N LEU A 206 5.77 7.66 9.26
CA LEU A 206 5.31 8.76 8.41
C LEU A 206 4.94 10.01 9.20
N THR A 207 4.32 9.85 10.37
CA THR A 207 4.04 10.98 11.28
C THR A 207 5.31 11.70 11.70
N ALA A 208 6.35 10.94 12.03
CA ALA A 208 7.65 11.53 12.39
C ALA A 208 8.30 12.26 11.20
N MET A 209 8.20 11.71 9.99
CA MET A 209 8.69 12.35 8.76
C MET A 209 7.87 13.59 8.39
N ALA A 210 6.54 13.53 8.48
CA ALA A 210 5.66 14.69 8.27
C ALA A 210 6.04 15.88 9.16
N LYS A 211 6.28 15.59 10.43
CA LYS A 211 6.75 16.59 11.38
C LYS A 211 8.08 17.23 10.96
N GLN A 212 9.03 16.45 10.45
CA GLN A 212 10.32 16.93 9.97
C GLN A 212 10.20 17.72 8.66
N ALA A 213 9.29 17.28 7.77
CA ALA A 213 8.99 17.97 6.53
C ALA A 213 8.16 19.26 6.73
N GLY A 214 7.67 19.53 7.95
CA GLY A 214 6.85 20.70 8.27
C GLY A 214 5.37 20.56 7.93
N ASP A 215 4.91 19.37 7.54
CA ASP A 215 3.52 19.11 7.18
C ASP A 215 2.68 18.73 8.40
N ARG A 216 2.07 19.73 9.00
CA ARG A 216 1.23 19.57 10.20
C ARG A 216 -0.11 18.90 9.90
N LEU A 217 -0.65 19.10 8.71
CA LEU A 217 -1.92 18.53 8.34
C LEU A 217 -1.81 17.00 8.20
N PHE A 218 -0.82 16.54 7.45
CA PHE A 218 -0.57 15.11 7.27
C PHE A 218 -0.14 14.43 8.58
N GLU A 219 0.70 15.10 9.39
CA GLU A 219 1.07 14.65 10.74
C GLU A 219 -0.17 14.35 11.59
N GLN A 220 -1.11 15.30 11.70
CA GLN A 220 -2.31 15.16 12.53
C GLN A 220 -3.30 14.14 11.97
N MET A 221 -3.42 14.07 10.65
CA MET A 221 -4.26 13.07 10.00
C MET A 221 -3.81 11.65 10.37
N LEU A 222 -2.53 11.35 10.18
CA LEU A 222 -1.97 10.03 10.47
C LEU A 222 -2.06 9.68 11.97
N GLN A 223 -1.78 10.63 12.86
CA GLN A 223 -1.94 10.42 14.31
C GLN A 223 -3.38 10.08 14.67
N SER A 224 -4.33 10.75 14.03
CA SER A 224 -5.75 10.54 14.28
C SER A 224 -6.21 9.16 13.83
N ILE A 225 -5.72 8.66 12.71
CA ILE A 225 -5.96 7.30 12.20
C ILE A 225 -5.32 6.28 13.14
N GLN A 226 -4.03 6.42 13.39
CA GLN A 226 -3.24 5.46 14.17
C GLN A 226 -3.82 5.15 15.55
N THR A 227 -4.46 6.12 16.21
CA THR A 227 -5.10 5.89 17.51
C THR A 227 -6.35 5.01 17.45
N ASP A 228 -6.98 4.85 16.28
CA ASP A 228 -8.08 3.91 16.07
C ASP A 228 -7.56 2.53 15.69
N GLU A 229 -6.49 2.45 14.90
CA GLU A 229 -5.84 1.23 14.49
C GLU A 229 -5.40 0.34 15.67
N ALA A 230 -5.03 0.93 16.79
CA ALA A 230 -4.73 0.21 18.01
C ALA A 230 -5.93 -0.63 18.53
N ARG A 231 -7.17 -0.29 18.15
CA ARG A 231 -8.39 -1.06 18.45
C ARG A 231 -8.54 -2.25 17.50
N HIS A 232 -8.18 -2.08 16.24
CA HIS A 232 -8.27 -3.15 15.24
C HIS A 232 -7.32 -4.31 15.54
N ALA A 233 -6.14 -4.02 16.05
CA ALA A 233 -5.20 -5.03 16.54
C ALA A 233 -5.86 -6.00 17.56
N GLN A 234 -6.82 -5.50 18.35
CA GLN A 234 -7.56 -6.28 19.34
C GLN A 234 -8.64 -7.19 18.74
N ILE A 235 -8.90 -7.08 17.44
CA ILE A 235 -9.72 -8.06 16.70
C ILE A 235 -8.82 -9.19 16.20
N GLY A 236 -7.71 -8.85 15.58
CA GLY A 236 -6.82 -9.80 14.93
C GLY A 236 -6.20 -10.81 15.89
N HIS A 237 -5.65 -10.33 16.99
CA HIS A 237 -4.97 -11.19 17.97
C HIS A 237 -5.91 -12.25 18.61
N PRO A 238 -7.09 -11.92 19.15
CA PRO A 238 -7.99 -12.94 19.73
C PRO A 238 -8.50 -13.96 18.71
N VAL A 239 -8.79 -13.53 17.47
CA VAL A 239 -9.19 -14.45 16.40
C VAL A 239 -8.07 -15.41 16.06
N LEU A 240 -6.84 -14.92 15.92
CA LEU A 240 -5.69 -15.76 15.65
C LEU A 240 -5.43 -16.74 16.80
N LYS A 241 -5.51 -16.30 18.05
CA LYS A 241 -5.37 -17.17 19.23
C LYS A 241 -6.37 -18.32 19.21
N LYS A 242 -7.65 -18.04 18.95
CA LYS A 242 -8.68 -19.09 18.84
C LYS A 242 -8.38 -20.05 17.68
N LEU A 243 -7.90 -19.54 16.56
CA LEU A 243 -7.50 -20.40 15.45
C LEU A 243 -6.28 -21.27 15.80
N VAL A 244 -5.28 -20.71 16.50
CA VAL A 244 -4.11 -21.47 16.97
C VAL A 244 -4.52 -22.62 17.87
N ASP A 245 -5.43 -22.38 18.80
CA ASP A 245 -5.91 -23.41 19.72
C ASP A 245 -6.66 -24.54 18.98
N ARG A 246 -7.31 -24.23 17.87
CA ARG A 246 -8.15 -25.17 17.12
C ARG A 246 -7.47 -25.83 15.92
N ASP A 247 -6.79 -25.04 15.13
CA ASP A 247 -6.12 -25.45 13.89
C ASP A 247 -4.82 -24.63 13.71
N PRO A 248 -3.75 -24.98 14.43
CA PRO A 248 -2.49 -24.27 14.38
C PRO A 248 -1.85 -24.33 13.01
N VAL A 249 -2.14 -25.35 12.21
CA VAL A 249 -1.60 -25.48 10.83
C VAL A 249 -2.21 -24.42 9.92
N ARG A 250 -3.53 -24.22 10.00
CA ARG A 250 -4.20 -23.17 9.23
C ARG A 250 -3.79 -21.78 9.73
N ALA A 251 -3.69 -21.60 11.05
CA ALA A 251 -3.21 -20.34 11.65
C ALA A 251 -1.85 -19.93 11.07
N GLN A 252 -0.87 -20.85 11.12
CA GLN A 252 0.47 -20.62 10.57
C GLN A 252 0.42 -20.31 9.07
N ARG A 253 -0.36 -21.06 8.30
CA ARG A 253 -0.48 -20.85 6.84
C ARG A 253 -1.05 -19.48 6.50
N LEU A 254 -2.04 -18.98 7.24
CA LEU A 254 -2.60 -17.65 7.03
C LEU A 254 -1.59 -16.56 7.37
N VAL A 255 -0.85 -16.72 8.47
CA VAL A 255 0.25 -15.79 8.83
C VAL A 255 1.34 -15.80 7.76
N ASP A 256 1.78 -16.98 7.31
CA ASP A 256 2.80 -17.12 6.25
C ASP A 256 2.38 -16.38 4.97
N LYS A 257 1.15 -16.61 4.53
CA LYS A 257 0.60 -16.00 3.31
C LYS A 257 0.54 -14.49 3.43
N TRP A 258 -0.15 -14.01 4.45
CA TRP A 258 -0.44 -12.58 4.57
C TRP A 258 0.77 -11.75 4.95
N PHE A 259 1.73 -12.32 5.68
CA PHE A 259 3.02 -11.66 5.92
C PHE A 259 3.75 -11.36 4.60
N TRP A 260 3.88 -12.34 3.72
CA TRP A 260 4.52 -12.14 2.42
C TRP A 260 3.75 -11.17 1.53
N ARG A 261 2.43 -11.33 1.44
CA ARG A 261 1.59 -10.47 0.62
C ARG A 261 1.65 -9.02 1.09
N SER A 262 1.54 -8.78 2.39
CA SER A 262 1.62 -7.45 3.01
C SER A 262 2.98 -6.81 2.79
N PHE A 263 4.07 -7.53 3.02
CA PHE A 263 5.42 -7.03 2.78
C PHE A 263 5.62 -6.55 1.34
N ARG A 264 5.13 -7.29 0.34
CA ARG A 264 5.31 -6.92 -1.06
C ARG A 264 4.69 -5.57 -1.39
N PHE A 265 3.52 -5.29 -0.87
CA PHE A 265 2.84 -4.00 -1.05
C PHE A 265 3.44 -2.90 -0.16
N PHE A 266 3.72 -3.22 1.09
CA PHE A 266 4.34 -2.30 2.04
C PHE A 266 5.69 -1.75 1.54
N ALA A 267 6.50 -2.58 0.90
CA ALA A 267 7.75 -2.17 0.28
C ALA A 267 7.56 -1.12 -0.83
N VAL A 268 6.42 -1.12 -1.55
CA VAL A 268 6.11 -0.08 -2.53
C VAL A 268 5.77 1.22 -1.84
N VAL A 269 4.74 1.22 -0.99
CA VAL A 269 4.19 2.46 -0.43
C VAL A 269 5.16 3.08 0.57
N THR A 270 5.67 2.29 1.50
CA THR A 270 6.55 2.78 2.57
C THR A 270 7.99 2.92 2.11
N GLY A 271 8.50 1.96 1.33
CA GLY A 271 9.87 2.02 0.82
C GLY A 271 10.10 3.20 -0.11
N PHE A 272 9.16 3.51 -1.00
CA PHE A 272 9.24 4.72 -1.85
C PHE A 272 9.19 5.99 -1.01
N ALA A 273 8.27 6.06 -0.06
CA ALA A 273 8.14 7.22 0.80
C ALA A 273 9.42 7.49 1.60
N MET A 274 9.99 6.46 2.23
CA MET A 274 11.13 6.63 3.14
C MET A 274 12.45 6.91 2.40
N ASP A 275 12.74 6.17 1.35
CA ASP A 275 14.08 6.17 0.76
C ASP A 275 14.23 7.08 -0.47
N TYR A 276 13.12 7.50 -1.09
CA TYR A 276 13.16 8.27 -2.33
C TYR A 276 12.39 9.57 -2.28
N LEU A 277 11.17 9.57 -1.78
CA LEU A 277 10.30 10.73 -1.85
C LEU A 277 10.46 11.69 -0.68
N THR A 278 10.76 11.19 0.52
CA THR A 278 11.05 12.06 1.67
C THR A 278 12.37 12.80 1.46
N PRO A 279 12.43 14.13 1.63
CA PRO A 279 13.67 14.88 1.47
C PRO A 279 14.74 14.45 2.48
N LEU A 280 16.02 14.48 2.09
CA LEU A 280 17.14 13.95 2.89
C LEU A 280 17.17 14.47 4.33
N HIS A 281 16.88 15.76 4.53
CA HIS A 281 16.89 16.36 5.88
C HIS A 281 15.79 15.82 6.80
N ALA A 282 14.75 15.22 6.22
CA ALA A 282 13.64 14.63 6.97
C ALA A 282 13.76 13.11 7.13
N ARG A 283 14.71 12.46 6.42
CA ARG A 283 14.96 11.01 6.53
C ARG A 283 15.73 10.71 7.82
N ARG A 284 15.13 9.97 8.75
CA ARG A 284 15.78 9.57 10.01
C ARG A 284 16.38 8.17 9.94
N ALA A 285 15.69 7.27 9.24
CA ALA A 285 16.10 5.89 9.05
C ALA A 285 15.81 5.50 7.60
N SER A 286 16.53 4.53 7.07
CA SER A 286 16.17 3.87 5.82
C SER A 286 14.99 2.95 6.04
N PHE A 287 14.30 2.60 4.95
CA PHE A 287 13.24 1.61 4.99
C PHE A 287 13.69 0.28 5.61
N LYS A 288 14.90 -0.17 5.28
CA LYS A 288 15.48 -1.39 5.86
C LYS A 288 15.65 -1.28 7.37
N GLU A 289 16.30 -0.21 7.87
CA GLU A 289 16.47 0.01 9.30
C GLU A 289 15.14 0.08 10.04
N PHE A 290 14.17 0.79 9.47
CA PHE A 290 12.83 0.88 10.02
C PHE A 290 12.14 -0.49 10.14
N VAL A 291 12.20 -1.29 9.09
CA VAL A 291 11.57 -2.62 9.10
C VAL A 291 12.28 -3.56 10.08
N GLU A 292 13.61 -3.54 10.13
CA GLU A 292 14.39 -4.38 11.05
C GLU A 292 14.14 -4.00 12.52
N GLU A 293 14.09 -2.71 12.83
CA GLU A 293 13.91 -2.23 14.21
C GLU A 293 12.47 -2.42 14.71
N TRP A 294 11.49 -2.15 13.86
CA TRP A 294 10.09 -2.06 14.33
C TRP A 294 9.24 -3.28 13.90
N VAL A 295 9.29 -3.64 12.62
CA VAL A 295 8.43 -4.72 12.11
C VAL A 295 8.92 -6.08 12.59
N VAL A 296 10.22 -6.33 12.50
CA VAL A 296 10.80 -7.63 12.87
C VAL A 296 10.60 -7.91 14.36
N ASP A 297 10.97 -6.98 15.22
CA ASP A 297 10.92 -7.19 16.68
C ASP A 297 9.48 -7.30 17.18
N GLN A 298 8.59 -6.40 16.77
CA GLN A 298 7.20 -6.42 17.21
C GLN A 298 6.45 -7.64 16.69
N PHE A 299 6.61 -7.96 15.41
CA PHE A 299 5.90 -9.09 14.81
C PHE A 299 6.38 -10.42 15.40
N GLN A 300 7.71 -10.56 15.61
CA GLN A 300 8.26 -11.74 16.26
C GLN A 300 7.72 -11.94 17.68
N SER A 301 7.70 -10.88 18.50
CA SER A 301 7.13 -10.94 19.86
C SER A 301 5.68 -11.43 19.84
N SER A 302 4.86 -10.88 18.93
CA SER A 302 3.45 -11.27 18.81
C SER A 302 3.27 -12.73 18.39
N LEU A 303 4.14 -13.25 17.53
CA LEU A 303 4.12 -14.67 17.13
C LEU A 303 4.55 -15.59 18.28
N ASP A 304 5.59 -15.21 19.00
CA ASP A 304 6.10 -16.00 20.14
C ASP A 304 5.04 -16.10 21.26
N GLU A 305 4.31 -15.03 21.55
CA GLU A 305 3.19 -15.05 22.50
C GLU A 305 2.09 -16.04 22.12
N LEU A 306 1.86 -16.22 20.83
CA LEU A 306 0.86 -17.14 20.29
C LEU A 306 1.39 -18.56 20.05
N GLY A 307 2.68 -18.81 20.28
CA GLY A 307 3.31 -20.09 20.01
C GLY A 307 3.45 -20.42 18.51
N LEU A 308 3.39 -19.42 17.66
CA LEU A 308 3.57 -19.54 16.22
C LEU A 308 5.05 -19.44 15.86
N LYS A 309 5.39 -20.04 14.72
CA LYS A 309 6.73 -19.91 14.16
C LYS A 309 6.84 -18.65 13.32
N ARG A 310 8.09 -18.22 13.07
CA ARG A 310 8.38 -17.24 12.03
C ARG A 310 7.72 -17.64 10.72
N PRO A 311 7.17 -16.66 9.96
CA PRO A 311 6.58 -16.95 8.65
C PRO A 311 7.53 -17.77 7.78
N ARG A 312 6.98 -18.72 7.03
CA ARG A 312 7.74 -19.60 6.14
C ARG A 312 8.67 -18.84 5.21
N TYR A 313 8.25 -17.65 4.77
CA TYR A 313 8.99 -16.83 3.82
C TYR A 313 9.94 -15.82 4.49
N TRP A 314 10.22 -15.99 5.77
CA TRP A 314 11.01 -15.03 6.54
C TRP A 314 12.40 -14.77 5.94
N GLN A 315 13.10 -15.83 5.51
CA GLN A 315 14.42 -15.65 4.88
C GLN A 315 14.31 -14.91 3.54
N ALA A 316 13.34 -15.27 2.71
CA ALA A 316 13.08 -14.57 1.44
C ALA A 316 12.71 -13.10 1.65
N PHE A 317 12.02 -12.79 2.75
CA PHE A 317 11.74 -11.42 3.17
C PHE A 317 13.01 -10.67 3.55
N LEU A 318 13.88 -11.24 4.39
CA LEU A 318 15.16 -10.63 4.78
C LEU A 318 16.07 -10.41 3.57
N ASP A 319 16.12 -11.36 2.63
CA ASP A 319 16.91 -11.25 1.41
C ASP A 319 16.36 -10.17 0.46
N ALA A 320 15.07 -9.98 0.42
CA ALA A 320 14.40 -8.97 -0.42
C ALA A 320 14.45 -7.56 0.20
N LEU A 321 14.46 -7.45 1.52
CA LEU A 321 14.36 -6.18 2.24
C LEU A 321 15.39 -5.13 1.80
N PRO A 322 16.67 -5.44 1.60
CA PRO A 322 17.67 -4.43 1.25
C PRO A 322 17.65 -4.02 -0.24
N ILE A 323 16.84 -4.63 -1.10
CA ILE A 323 16.94 -4.38 -2.55
C ILE A 323 15.58 -4.22 -3.25
N TYR A 324 14.54 -4.86 -2.78
CA TYR A 324 13.31 -5.00 -3.55
C TYR A 324 12.63 -3.65 -3.87
N HIS A 325 12.44 -2.80 -2.87
CA HIS A 325 11.80 -1.49 -3.07
C HIS A 325 12.63 -0.56 -3.97
N HIS A 326 13.95 -0.66 -3.94
CA HIS A 326 14.82 0.10 -4.86
C HIS A 326 14.60 -0.29 -6.31
N MET A 327 14.51 -1.59 -6.58
CA MET A 327 14.24 -2.10 -7.93
C MET A 327 12.84 -1.74 -8.40
N LEU A 328 11.86 -1.76 -7.49
CA LEU A 328 10.50 -1.31 -7.78
C LEU A 328 10.47 0.18 -8.10
N TYR A 329 11.16 1.02 -7.32
CA TYR A 329 11.24 2.44 -7.58
C TYR A 329 11.92 2.74 -8.93
N ALA A 330 13.04 2.09 -9.23
CA ALA A 330 13.71 2.20 -10.52
C ALA A 330 12.79 1.78 -11.68
N SER A 331 11.97 0.75 -11.49
CA SER A 331 10.98 0.32 -12.47
C SER A 331 9.84 1.33 -12.61
N ALA A 332 9.33 1.84 -11.49
CA ALA A 332 8.29 2.87 -11.49
C ALA A 332 8.79 4.16 -12.16
N TYR A 333 10.02 4.57 -11.88
CA TYR A 333 10.67 5.68 -12.56
C TYR A 333 10.79 5.43 -14.07
N THR A 334 11.31 4.26 -14.46
CA THR A 334 11.56 3.91 -15.87
C THR A 334 10.28 3.82 -16.68
N TYR A 335 9.24 3.25 -16.12
CA TYR A 335 7.97 3.02 -16.81
C TYR A 335 6.90 4.05 -16.50
N ARG A 336 7.21 5.03 -15.66
CA ARG A 336 6.30 6.14 -15.30
C ARG A 336 4.90 5.65 -15.07
N ALA A 337 4.78 4.69 -14.15
CA ALA A 337 3.51 4.05 -13.83
C ALA A 337 2.44 5.05 -13.41
N THR A 338 2.84 6.16 -12.81
CA THR A 338 1.95 7.24 -12.37
C THR A 338 2.47 8.60 -12.82
N THR A 339 1.61 9.60 -12.87
CA THR A 339 1.97 10.97 -13.29
C THR A 339 1.56 12.06 -12.31
N TRP A 340 0.91 11.71 -11.21
CA TRP A 340 0.46 12.71 -10.24
C TRP A 340 1.37 12.84 -9.04
N PHE A 341 2.42 12.07 -8.93
CA PHE A 341 3.53 12.36 -8.06
C PHE A 341 4.86 12.27 -8.80
N ASP A 342 5.81 13.06 -8.35
CA ASP A 342 7.08 13.21 -9.04
C ASP A 342 8.03 12.09 -8.64
N PHE A 343 8.33 11.21 -9.59
CA PHE A 343 9.44 10.29 -9.45
C PHE A 343 10.72 11.04 -9.81
N ALA A 344 11.63 11.17 -8.85
CA ALA A 344 12.92 11.79 -9.07
C ALA A 344 14.03 10.75 -9.19
N LEU A 345 15.02 11.04 -10.05
CA LEU A 345 16.29 10.33 -10.00
C LEU A 345 17.04 10.72 -8.73
N PRO A 346 17.61 9.76 -7.98
CA PRO A 346 18.44 10.11 -6.84
C PRO A 346 19.65 10.91 -7.26
N GLY A 347 19.75 12.14 -6.76
CA GLY A 347 20.89 13.03 -6.98
C GLY A 347 22.15 12.53 -6.25
N PRO A 348 23.30 13.20 -6.44
CA PRO A 348 24.57 12.78 -5.83
C PRO A 348 24.51 12.61 -4.31
N ALA A 349 23.84 13.52 -3.61
CA ALA A 349 23.71 13.46 -2.15
C ALA A 349 22.81 12.28 -1.71
N GLU A 350 21.73 12.01 -2.46
CA GLU A 350 20.83 10.88 -2.19
C GLU A 350 21.50 9.55 -2.51
N GLN A 351 22.28 9.48 -3.59
CA GLN A 351 23.07 8.29 -3.91
C GLN A 351 24.12 8.01 -2.83
N ALA A 352 24.76 9.05 -2.28
CA ALA A 352 25.69 8.91 -1.15
C ALA A 352 24.99 8.37 0.10
N TRP A 353 23.78 8.88 0.39
CA TRP A 353 22.97 8.40 1.49
C TRP A 353 22.55 6.93 1.27
N LEU A 354 22.11 6.55 0.07
CA LEU A 354 21.78 5.16 -0.27
C LEU A 354 23.00 4.25 -0.13
N ALA A 355 24.18 4.69 -0.56
CA ALA A 355 25.43 3.94 -0.41
C ALA A 355 25.78 3.69 1.07
N GLU A 356 25.56 4.70 1.93
CA GLU A 356 25.76 4.56 3.38
C GLU A 356 24.77 3.60 4.02
N LYS A 357 23.48 3.72 3.69
CA LYS A 357 22.40 2.92 4.29
C LYS A 357 22.33 1.49 3.76
N TYR A 358 22.77 1.27 2.53
CA TYR A 358 22.74 -0.03 1.84
C TYR A 358 24.10 -0.47 1.30
N PRO A 359 25.16 -0.51 2.14
CA PRO A 359 26.54 -0.73 1.67
C PRO A 359 26.74 -2.06 0.94
N GLN A 360 25.96 -3.09 1.30
CA GLN A 360 26.07 -4.42 0.69
C GLN A 360 25.36 -4.52 -0.66
N THR A 361 24.28 -3.76 -0.86
CA THR A 361 23.47 -3.78 -2.08
C THR A 361 23.78 -2.61 -3.01
N TRP A 362 24.39 -1.54 -2.53
CA TRP A 362 24.75 -0.39 -3.34
C TRP A 362 25.57 -0.72 -4.59
N PRO A 363 26.57 -1.63 -4.55
CA PRO A 363 27.30 -2.01 -5.75
C PRO A 363 26.43 -2.59 -6.88
N GLN A 364 25.24 -3.11 -6.51
CA GLN A 364 24.26 -3.65 -7.46
C GLN A 364 23.26 -2.58 -7.92
N LEU A 365 22.96 -1.61 -7.07
CA LEU A 365 22.01 -0.53 -7.35
C LEU A 365 22.64 0.62 -8.13
N ALA A 366 23.88 0.98 -7.84
CA ALA A 366 24.58 2.07 -8.51
C ALA A 366 24.61 1.94 -10.04
N PRO A 367 24.90 0.76 -10.63
CA PRO A 367 24.83 0.59 -12.08
C PRO A 367 23.43 0.78 -12.66
N VAL A 368 22.38 0.44 -11.90
CA VAL A 368 20.99 0.64 -12.34
C VAL A 368 20.70 2.13 -12.47
N TRP A 369 21.02 2.92 -11.46
CA TRP A 369 20.81 4.36 -11.47
C TRP A 369 21.69 5.06 -12.51
N HIS A 370 22.94 4.62 -12.64
CA HIS A 370 23.83 5.13 -13.68
C HIS A 370 23.25 4.87 -15.08
N ASN A 371 22.80 3.65 -15.36
CA ASN A 371 22.21 3.29 -16.64
C ASN A 371 20.95 4.13 -16.95
N ILE A 372 20.06 4.30 -15.99
CA ILE A 372 18.87 5.11 -16.14
C ILE A 372 19.26 6.57 -16.45
N THR A 373 20.22 7.12 -15.72
CA THR A 373 20.72 8.49 -15.91
C THR A 373 21.32 8.69 -17.31
N GLU A 374 22.15 7.75 -17.78
CA GLU A 374 22.77 7.84 -19.10
C GLU A 374 21.73 7.73 -20.24
N ARG A 375 20.75 6.84 -20.07
CA ARG A 375 19.65 6.73 -21.04
C ARG A 375 18.83 8.03 -21.09
N TRP A 376 18.57 8.63 -19.94
CA TRP A 376 17.88 9.90 -19.85
C TRP A 376 18.67 11.02 -20.56
N ARG A 377 19.99 11.11 -20.32
CA ARG A 377 20.87 12.08 -21.01
C ARG A 377 20.88 11.88 -22.52
N ALA A 378 20.88 10.63 -22.96
CA ALA A 378 20.92 10.30 -24.39
C ALA A 378 19.61 10.65 -25.12
N ALA A 379 18.48 10.49 -24.43
CA ALA A 379 17.14 10.74 -24.99
C ALA A 379 16.72 12.22 -24.93
N GLY A 380 17.38 13.02 -24.09
CA GLY A 380 16.87 14.34 -23.73
C GLY A 380 15.68 14.29 -22.80
N ALA A 381 15.32 15.39 -22.19
CA ALA A 381 14.16 15.47 -21.31
C ALA A 381 12.86 15.44 -22.12
N GLY A 382 11.92 14.59 -21.76
CA GLY A 382 10.59 14.60 -22.34
C GLY A 382 10.01 13.23 -22.66
N VAL A 383 8.95 13.23 -23.45
CA VAL A 383 8.18 12.03 -23.83
C VAL A 383 9.04 11.00 -24.57
N GLU A 384 9.97 11.43 -25.37
CA GLU A 384 10.87 10.57 -26.14
C GLU A 384 11.62 9.59 -25.26
N TRP A 385 11.91 9.98 -24.02
CA TRP A 385 12.60 9.10 -23.08
C TRP A 385 11.83 7.82 -22.80
N TYR A 386 10.52 7.90 -22.65
CA TYR A 386 9.64 6.74 -22.38
C TYR A 386 9.54 5.81 -23.60
N THR A 387 9.83 6.31 -24.79
CA THR A 387 9.72 5.54 -26.03
C THR A 387 11.04 4.90 -26.45
N HIS A 388 12.17 5.33 -25.87
CA HIS A 388 13.50 4.85 -26.23
C HIS A 388 13.85 3.53 -25.53
N GLY A 389 13.65 2.43 -26.22
CA GLY A 389 14.22 1.13 -25.87
C GLY A 389 13.69 0.52 -24.57
N THR A 390 12.55 0.96 -24.06
CA THR A 390 11.87 0.30 -22.96
C THR A 390 11.16 -0.94 -23.48
N THR A 391 11.53 -2.10 -22.95
CA THR A 391 10.80 -3.34 -23.20
C THR A 391 9.56 -3.41 -22.33
N PRO A 392 8.46 -4.02 -22.80
CA PRO A 392 7.32 -4.32 -21.96
C PRO A 392 7.76 -5.07 -20.70
N VAL A 393 7.24 -4.64 -19.58
CA VAL A 393 7.54 -5.24 -18.28
C VAL A 393 6.63 -6.43 -18.06
N SER A 394 7.18 -7.51 -17.53
CA SER A 394 6.39 -8.63 -17.05
C SER A 394 5.91 -8.35 -15.62
N PHE A 395 4.73 -8.86 -15.29
CA PHE A 395 4.10 -8.72 -13.98
C PHE A 395 3.94 -10.09 -13.33
N CYS A 396 4.11 -10.14 -12.03
CA CYS A 396 3.89 -11.35 -11.26
C CYS A 396 2.40 -11.74 -11.26
N ASN A 397 2.08 -12.96 -11.60
CA ASN A 397 0.69 -13.44 -11.62
C ASN A 397 0.04 -13.54 -10.23
N LEU A 398 0.82 -13.47 -9.16
CA LEU A 398 0.30 -13.41 -7.80
C LEU A 398 0.14 -11.97 -7.31
N CYS A 399 1.22 -11.25 -7.13
CA CYS A 399 1.17 -9.93 -6.49
C CYS A 399 0.85 -8.78 -7.46
N GLN A 400 0.79 -9.04 -8.76
CA GLN A 400 0.54 -8.06 -9.82
C GLN A 400 1.56 -6.90 -9.87
N LEU A 401 2.65 -7.00 -9.11
CA LEU A 401 3.76 -6.07 -9.18
C LEU A 401 4.69 -6.42 -10.32
N VAL A 402 5.38 -5.42 -10.80
CA VAL A 402 6.35 -5.56 -11.88
C VAL A 402 7.46 -6.53 -11.49
N LEU A 403 7.89 -7.35 -12.44
CA LEU A 403 9.10 -8.14 -12.32
C LEU A 403 10.29 -7.20 -12.49
N CYS A 404 10.85 -6.80 -11.38
CA CYS A 404 12.02 -5.95 -11.38
C CYS A 404 13.24 -6.74 -11.83
N GLY A 405 14.04 -6.14 -12.75
CA GLY A 405 15.35 -6.64 -13.04
C GLY A 405 16.27 -6.47 -11.83
N GLY A 406 16.27 -7.42 -10.88
CA GLY A 406 17.20 -7.44 -9.76
C GLY A 406 18.51 -8.12 -10.12
N THR A 407 19.27 -8.52 -9.13
CA THR A 407 20.46 -9.33 -9.35
C THR A 407 20.07 -10.73 -9.85
N PRO A 408 20.96 -11.41 -10.57
CA PRO A 408 20.71 -12.78 -11.04
C PRO A 408 20.26 -13.76 -9.94
N SER A 409 20.67 -13.53 -8.70
CA SER A 409 20.28 -14.35 -7.55
C SER A 409 18.89 -14.05 -6.98
N GLN A 410 18.33 -12.87 -7.29
CA GLN A 410 17.04 -12.41 -6.76
C GLN A 410 15.96 -12.28 -7.84
N ASN A 411 16.33 -12.49 -9.07
CA ASN A 411 15.55 -12.19 -10.26
C ASN A 411 15.31 -13.34 -11.18
N SER A 412 15.40 -14.50 -10.68
CA SER A 412 14.86 -15.62 -11.42
C SER A 412 13.35 -15.49 -11.41
N ALA A 413 12.79 -14.85 -12.45
CA ALA A 413 11.39 -15.05 -12.76
C ALA A 413 11.11 -16.54 -12.68
N VAL A 414 10.20 -16.92 -11.80
CA VAL A 414 9.84 -18.32 -11.61
C VAL A 414 8.65 -18.60 -12.52
N PHE A 415 8.77 -19.64 -13.32
CA PHE A 415 7.73 -20.00 -14.29
C PHE A 415 7.02 -21.28 -13.85
N VAL A 416 5.70 -21.30 -14.04
CA VAL A 416 4.87 -22.50 -13.88
C VAL A 416 4.06 -22.71 -15.15
N ASP A 417 4.27 -23.84 -15.79
CA ASP A 417 3.52 -24.23 -16.97
C ASP A 417 2.28 -25.04 -16.55
N LYS A 418 1.11 -24.56 -16.93
CA LYS A 418 -0.16 -25.28 -16.84
C LYS A 418 -0.72 -25.47 -18.26
N PRO A 419 -1.62 -26.41 -18.49
CA PRO A 419 -2.21 -26.59 -19.81
C PRO A 419 -2.76 -25.29 -20.38
N GLY A 420 -2.25 -24.88 -21.52
CA GLY A 420 -2.67 -23.67 -22.23
C GLY A 420 -2.15 -22.33 -21.68
N ARG A 421 -1.35 -22.33 -20.61
CA ARG A 421 -0.85 -21.08 -20.01
C ARG A 421 0.46 -21.27 -19.27
N ARG A 422 1.37 -20.31 -19.47
CA ARG A 422 2.55 -20.10 -18.62
C ARG A 422 2.29 -18.97 -17.63
N TYR A 423 2.50 -19.26 -16.36
CA TYR A 423 2.46 -18.28 -15.29
C TYR A 423 3.87 -17.84 -14.94
N VAL A 424 4.02 -16.57 -14.55
CA VAL A 424 5.28 -15.98 -14.12
C VAL A 424 5.15 -15.36 -12.74
N PHE A 425 6.15 -15.59 -11.90
CA PHE A 425 6.19 -15.07 -10.53
C PHE A 425 7.50 -14.36 -10.28
N CYS A 426 7.45 -13.33 -9.46
CA CYS A 426 8.62 -12.54 -9.09
C CYS A 426 9.54 -13.26 -8.08
N SER A 427 9.08 -14.37 -7.49
CA SER A 427 9.81 -15.08 -6.45
C SER A 427 9.19 -16.45 -6.18
N GLU A 428 9.93 -17.33 -5.53
CA GLU A 428 9.44 -18.63 -5.08
C GLU A 428 8.25 -18.52 -4.11
N PRO A 429 8.24 -17.61 -3.12
CA PRO A 429 7.05 -17.46 -2.27
C PRO A 429 5.78 -17.14 -3.06
N CYS A 430 5.85 -16.28 -4.09
CA CYS A 430 4.70 -15.99 -4.92
C CYS A 430 4.23 -17.22 -5.71
N ARG A 431 5.16 -18.05 -6.21
CA ARG A 431 4.83 -19.31 -6.88
C ARG A 431 4.15 -20.29 -5.92
N GLU A 432 4.73 -20.50 -4.75
CA GLU A 432 4.19 -21.43 -3.74
C GLU A 432 2.79 -21.04 -3.27
N LEU A 433 2.54 -19.76 -3.05
CA LEU A 433 1.20 -19.26 -2.70
C LEU A 433 0.20 -19.49 -3.83
N PHE A 434 0.61 -19.25 -5.08
CA PHE A 434 -0.21 -19.56 -6.24
C PHE A 434 -0.55 -21.06 -6.33
N GLU A 435 0.44 -21.92 -6.13
CA GLU A 435 0.24 -23.37 -6.20
C GLU A 435 -0.62 -23.93 -5.05
N ALA A 436 -0.61 -23.25 -3.90
CA ALA A 436 -1.46 -23.59 -2.76
C ALA A 436 -2.95 -23.26 -3.01
N GLU A 437 -3.26 -22.19 -3.75
CA GLU A 437 -4.62 -21.73 -4.05
C GLU A 437 -4.77 -21.36 -5.56
N PRO A 438 -4.53 -22.29 -6.50
CA PRO A 438 -4.41 -21.95 -7.91
C PRO A 438 -5.72 -21.41 -8.51
N GLU A 439 -6.87 -21.87 -8.07
CA GLU A 439 -8.17 -21.40 -8.55
C GLU A 439 -8.45 -19.96 -8.20
N ARG A 440 -7.96 -19.52 -7.03
CA ARG A 440 -8.08 -18.14 -6.54
C ARG A 440 -7.30 -17.17 -7.42
N TYR A 441 -6.12 -17.58 -7.89
CA TYR A 441 -5.19 -16.69 -8.61
C TYR A 441 -5.12 -16.91 -10.11
N ALA A 442 -5.67 -18.02 -10.64
CA ALA A 442 -5.57 -18.38 -12.05
C ALA A 442 -6.23 -17.37 -13.01
N GLN A 443 -7.19 -16.61 -12.51
CA GLN A 443 -7.92 -15.61 -13.31
C GLN A 443 -7.20 -14.25 -13.38
N HIS A 444 -6.16 -14.06 -12.60
CA HIS A 444 -5.41 -12.81 -12.57
C HIS A 444 -4.52 -12.71 -13.80
N LEU A 445 -4.89 -11.83 -14.72
CA LEU A 445 -4.13 -11.57 -15.93
C LEU A 445 -3.19 -10.39 -15.70
N GLY A 446 -1.89 -10.63 -15.81
CA GLY A 446 -0.89 -9.57 -15.90
C GLY A 446 -1.05 -8.74 -17.19
N VAL A 447 -0.46 -7.56 -17.24
CA VAL A 447 -0.55 -6.68 -18.42
C VAL A 447 -0.04 -7.35 -19.69
N VAL A 448 1.06 -8.09 -19.62
CA VAL A 448 1.60 -8.81 -20.78
C VAL A 448 0.61 -9.85 -21.31
N GLU A 449 -0.06 -10.56 -20.42
CA GLU A 449 -1.08 -11.54 -20.83
C GLU A 449 -2.29 -10.86 -21.48
N ARG A 450 -2.69 -9.69 -20.99
CA ARG A 450 -3.75 -8.88 -21.61
C ARG A 450 -3.36 -8.40 -23.00
N ILE A 451 -2.08 -8.00 -23.18
CA ILE A 451 -1.54 -7.67 -24.52
C ILE A 451 -1.63 -8.86 -25.44
N LEU A 452 -1.18 -10.04 -25.00
CA LEU A 452 -1.20 -11.26 -25.79
C LEU A 452 -2.62 -11.73 -26.15
N LYS A 453 -3.60 -11.40 -25.32
CA LYS A 453 -5.02 -11.66 -25.56
C LYS A 453 -5.72 -10.57 -26.38
N GLY A 454 -5.04 -9.48 -26.70
CA GLY A 454 -5.64 -8.34 -27.37
C GLY A 454 -6.56 -7.48 -26.49
N GLU A 455 -6.50 -7.66 -25.17
CA GLU A 455 -7.27 -6.89 -24.20
C GLU A 455 -6.57 -5.57 -23.80
N ALA A 456 -5.28 -5.46 -24.09
CA ALA A 456 -4.48 -4.26 -23.87
C ALA A 456 -3.58 -3.98 -25.09
N PRO A 457 -3.22 -2.72 -25.35
CA PRO A 457 -2.37 -2.37 -26.50
C PRO A 457 -0.94 -2.87 -26.31
N ALA A 458 -0.30 -3.26 -27.42
CA ALA A 458 1.09 -3.70 -27.44
C ALA A 458 2.09 -2.56 -27.72
N ASN A 459 1.62 -1.44 -28.29
CA ASN A 459 2.46 -0.28 -28.52
C ASN A 459 2.76 0.42 -27.22
N LEU A 460 4.02 0.82 -27.00
CA LEU A 460 4.45 1.41 -25.73
C LEU A 460 3.66 2.68 -25.37
N LEU A 461 3.42 3.58 -26.28
CA LEU A 461 2.68 4.82 -26.03
C LEU A 461 1.20 4.53 -25.69
N GLU A 462 0.60 3.61 -26.41
CA GLU A 462 -0.76 3.15 -26.12
C GLU A 462 -0.82 2.39 -24.80
N LEU A 463 0.23 1.64 -24.46
CA LEU A 463 0.33 0.94 -23.18
C LEU A 463 0.44 1.93 -22.01
N LEU A 464 1.21 3.00 -22.15
CA LEU A 464 1.28 4.06 -21.15
C LEU A 464 -0.09 4.75 -20.96
N ARG A 465 -0.81 5.02 -22.05
CA ARG A 465 -2.18 5.53 -21.99
C ARG A 465 -3.15 4.52 -21.33
N TYR A 466 -2.96 3.23 -21.63
CA TYR A 466 -3.72 2.17 -20.95
C TYR A 466 -3.52 2.18 -19.44
N PHE A 467 -2.32 2.53 -18.95
CA PHE A 467 -2.05 2.74 -17.54
C PHE A 467 -2.55 4.09 -17.00
N GLY A 468 -3.34 4.81 -17.74
CA GLY A 468 -3.88 6.10 -17.32
C GLY A 468 -2.96 7.28 -17.55
N LEU A 469 -1.84 7.08 -18.23
CA LEU A 469 -0.90 8.15 -18.60
C LEU A 469 -1.39 8.85 -19.87
N SER A 470 -1.70 10.13 -19.79
CA SER A 470 -2.03 10.95 -20.94
C SER A 470 -0.80 11.71 -21.43
N GLU A 471 -0.77 12.05 -22.71
CA GLU A 471 0.29 12.92 -23.26
C GLU A 471 0.37 14.28 -22.56
N ALA A 472 -0.76 14.79 -22.08
CA ALA A 472 -0.81 16.03 -21.29
C ALA A 472 -0.14 15.89 -19.90
N SER A 473 0.01 14.66 -19.40
CA SER A 473 0.69 14.39 -18.14
C SER A 473 2.17 14.01 -18.34
N TRP A 474 2.57 13.65 -19.56
CA TRP A 474 3.96 13.32 -19.88
C TRP A 474 4.76 14.59 -20.11
N GLY A 475 5.97 14.62 -19.62
CA GLY A 475 6.86 15.74 -19.86
C GLY A 475 6.30 17.08 -19.38
N ARG A 476 5.33 17.09 -18.47
CA ARG A 476 4.97 18.31 -17.78
C ARG A 476 6.19 18.87 -17.09
N ASP A 477 6.23 20.18 -17.01
CA ASP A 477 7.23 20.93 -16.25
C ASP A 477 7.29 20.50 -14.76
N ALA A 478 6.26 19.77 -14.28
CA ALA A 478 6.26 19.11 -12.98
C ALA A 478 7.48 18.22 -12.72
N HIS A 479 8.05 17.63 -13.79
CA HIS A 479 9.27 16.83 -13.70
C HIS A 479 10.54 17.61 -14.07
N ALA A 480 10.44 18.89 -14.43
CA ALA A 480 11.60 19.67 -14.83
C ALA A 480 12.66 19.76 -13.72
N GLY A 481 12.24 19.88 -12.48
CA GLY A 481 13.12 19.90 -11.31
C GLY A 481 13.82 18.59 -11.01
N GLU A 482 13.24 17.43 -11.39
CA GLU A 482 13.87 16.11 -11.18
C GLU A 482 15.26 16.00 -11.79
N TYR A 483 15.50 16.73 -12.86
CA TYR A 483 16.69 16.61 -13.70
C TYR A 483 17.61 17.80 -13.59
N ASP A 484 17.35 18.75 -12.70
CA ASP A 484 18.16 19.95 -12.55
C ASP A 484 19.62 19.62 -12.21
N PHE A 485 19.86 18.56 -11.45
CA PHE A 485 21.22 18.08 -11.15
C PHE A 485 21.98 17.52 -12.38
N LEU A 486 21.27 17.19 -13.46
CA LEU A 486 21.87 16.72 -14.72
C LEU A 486 22.19 17.87 -15.67
N ARG A 487 21.67 19.07 -15.42
CA ARG A 487 21.93 20.24 -16.24
C ARG A 487 23.33 20.77 -15.97
N PRO A 488 24.07 21.22 -17.01
CA PRO A 488 25.35 21.88 -16.78
C PRO A 488 25.21 23.09 -15.85
N GLU A 489 26.15 23.26 -14.96
CA GLU A 489 26.23 24.48 -14.12
C GLU A 489 26.27 25.70 -15.03
N GLY A 490 25.29 26.59 -14.91
CA GLY A 490 25.20 27.81 -15.70
C GLY A 490 24.08 27.85 -16.74
N SER A 491 23.28 26.78 -16.89
CA SER A 491 22.08 26.73 -17.75
C SER A 491 20.77 27.11 -17.02
N ARG A 492 20.87 27.65 -15.81
CA ARG A 492 19.72 28.13 -15.01
C ARG A 492 19.32 29.54 -15.41
#